data_cba32a9ef53d06705f64029d9769f85e
#
_entry.id   cba32a9ef53d06705f64029d9769f85e
#
_cell.length_a   1.000
_cell.length_b   1.000
_cell.length_c   1.000
_cell.angle_alpha   90.00
_cell.angle_beta   90.00
_cell.angle_gamma   90.00
#
_symmetry.space_group_name_H-M   'P 1'
#
loop_
_entity.id
_entity.type
_entity.pdbx_description
1 polymer ?
#
loop_
_entity_poly.entity_id
_entity_poly.type
_entity_poly.pdbx_seq_one_letter_code
_entity_poly.pdbx_strand_id
1 'polypeptide(L)'
;PKLLIMKISVGKKLYLSILSVFLVFAVAFIVFQQEREKQFKIDTLNLKLQDYNSRMEEYLRLFPDFSEEALDRYVETHYIQNIRVTLIRANGDVLYDSKLKDYSHINNHSTRPEIASALKHGAGSTVDRNSETVHGDFFYSATYFPKQQLIIRSALPYTSDLARSLQADQHYIWFAIGAILLLTIILYRFISRLS
;
A
#
# COMPACT_ATOMS: atom_id res chain seq x y z
N PRO A 1 48.22 33.04 5.26
CA PRO A 1 47.29 32.78 4.20
C PRO A 1 46.01 33.54 4.48
N LYS A 2 45.86 34.71 3.76
CA LYS A 2 44.63 35.51 3.82
C LYS A 2 43.51 34.68 3.15
N LEU A 3 42.56 34.20 3.91
CA LEU A 3 41.29 33.70 3.38
C LEU A 3 40.67 34.81 2.53
N LEU A 4 40.61 34.62 1.23
CA LEU A 4 39.92 35.50 0.29
C LEU A 4 38.43 35.32 0.52
N ILE A 5 37.86 36.07 1.47
CA ILE A 5 36.41 36.16 1.64
C ILE A 5 35.90 36.92 0.42
N MET A 6 35.53 36.18 -0.64
CA MET A 6 34.82 36.73 -1.79
C MET A 6 33.52 37.37 -1.26
N LYS A 7 33.46 38.71 -1.25
CA LYS A 7 32.25 39.47 -0.98
C LYS A 7 31.21 39.14 -2.06
N ILE A 8 30.33 38.18 -1.75
CA ILE A 8 29.21 37.83 -2.61
C ILE A 8 28.29 39.05 -2.73
N SER A 9 27.98 39.49 -3.95
CA SER A 9 27.08 40.63 -4.18
C SER A 9 25.70 40.40 -3.59
N VAL A 10 24.97 41.44 -3.21
CA VAL A 10 23.63 41.36 -2.61
C VAL A 10 22.69 40.52 -3.50
N GLY A 11 22.75 40.74 -4.82
CA GLY A 11 21.96 39.97 -5.79
C GLY A 11 22.24 38.48 -5.76
N LYS A 12 23.51 38.05 -5.63
CA LYS A 12 23.87 36.65 -5.51
C LYS A 12 23.40 36.05 -4.19
N LYS A 13 23.43 36.78 -3.08
CA LYS A 13 22.89 36.34 -1.78
C LYS A 13 21.37 36.13 -1.87
N LEU A 14 20.65 37.07 -2.46
CA LEU A 14 19.22 36.97 -2.64
C LEU A 14 18.84 35.78 -3.53
N TYR A 15 19.56 35.60 -4.66
CA TYR A 15 19.38 34.45 -5.54
C TYR A 15 19.55 33.11 -4.78
N LEU A 16 20.67 32.93 -4.04
CA LEU A 16 20.93 31.72 -3.29
C LEU A 16 19.89 31.46 -2.20
N SER A 17 19.41 32.52 -1.52
CA SER A 17 18.38 32.43 -0.51
C SER A 17 17.06 31.94 -1.10
N ILE A 18 16.59 32.53 -2.19
CA ILE A 18 15.36 32.14 -2.86
C ILE A 18 15.48 30.68 -3.38
N LEU A 19 16.61 30.36 -4.05
CA LEU A 19 16.86 29.04 -4.58
C LEU A 19 16.86 27.96 -3.47
N SER A 20 17.48 28.25 -2.30
CA SER A 20 17.52 27.31 -1.19
C SER A 20 16.13 27.04 -0.61
N VAL A 21 15.29 28.07 -0.48
CA VAL A 21 13.90 27.90 -0.02
C VAL A 21 13.10 27.02 -0.98
N PHE A 22 13.21 27.27 -2.29
CA PHE A 22 12.53 26.44 -3.29
C PHE A 22 13.03 25.00 -3.29
N LEU A 23 14.33 24.78 -3.11
CA LEU A 23 14.91 23.42 -3.07
C LEU A 23 14.41 22.64 -1.85
N VAL A 24 14.39 23.26 -0.67
CA VAL A 24 13.84 22.65 0.55
C VAL A 24 12.37 22.31 0.36
N PHE A 25 11.57 23.23 -0.19
CA PHE A 25 10.17 23.00 -0.47
C PHE A 25 9.96 21.86 -1.47
N ALA A 26 10.75 21.81 -2.56
CA ALA A 26 10.66 20.77 -3.57
C ALA A 26 10.98 19.38 -2.98
N VAL A 27 12.03 19.26 -2.15
CA VAL A 27 12.37 18.01 -1.48
C VAL A 27 11.24 17.56 -0.54
N ALA A 28 10.74 18.49 0.30
CA ALA A 28 9.64 18.19 1.21
C ALA A 28 8.38 17.75 0.45
N PHE A 29 8.05 18.42 -0.66
CA PHE A 29 6.92 18.07 -1.50
C PHE A 29 7.08 16.69 -2.15
N ILE A 30 8.28 16.37 -2.67
CA ILE A 30 8.55 15.05 -3.27
C ILE A 30 8.35 13.95 -2.24
N VAL A 31 8.93 14.09 -1.04
CA VAL A 31 8.80 13.09 0.04
C VAL A 31 7.34 12.90 0.43
N PHE A 32 6.61 14.01 0.63
CA PHE A 32 5.18 13.97 0.96
C PHE A 32 4.36 13.27 -0.13
N GLN A 33 4.62 13.59 -1.40
CA GLN A 33 3.89 13.02 -2.52
C GLN A 33 4.18 11.53 -2.70
N GLN A 34 5.43 11.09 -2.49
CA GLN A 34 5.80 9.67 -2.53
C GLN A 34 5.03 8.86 -1.50
N GLU A 35 4.98 9.34 -0.26
CA GLU A 35 4.28 8.63 0.80
C GLU A 35 2.77 8.58 0.53
N ARG A 36 2.18 9.68 0.10
CA ARG A 36 0.76 9.77 -0.27
C ARG A 36 0.38 8.80 -1.39
N GLU A 37 1.18 8.76 -2.46
CA GLU A 37 0.89 7.89 -3.60
C GLU A 37 1.03 6.42 -3.23
N LYS A 38 2.08 6.06 -2.49
CA LYS A 38 2.27 4.70 -1.97
C LYS A 38 1.07 4.27 -1.13
N GLN A 39 0.64 5.12 -0.18
CA GLN A 39 -0.52 4.82 0.66
C GLN A 39 -1.79 4.68 -0.16
N PHE A 40 -2.02 5.55 -1.14
CA PHE A 40 -3.17 5.45 -2.05
C PHE A 40 -3.20 4.13 -2.83
N LYS A 41 -2.05 3.66 -3.33
CA LYS A 41 -1.96 2.37 -4.04
C LYS A 41 -2.24 1.20 -3.10
N ILE A 42 -1.75 1.23 -1.87
CA ILE A 42 -2.02 0.22 -0.83
C ILE A 42 -3.52 0.20 -0.50
N ASP A 43 -4.13 1.36 -0.26
CA ASP A 43 -5.55 1.48 0.06
C ASP A 43 -6.42 0.99 -1.11
N THR A 44 -6.04 1.31 -2.35
CA THR A 44 -6.73 0.84 -3.56
C THR A 44 -6.68 -0.68 -3.69
N LEU A 45 -5.52 -1.30 -3.42
CA LEU A 45 -5.39 -2.75 -3.40
C LEU A 45 -6.25 -3.38 -2.30
N ASN A 46 -6.23 -2.78 -1.10
CA ASN A 46 -7.04 -3.23 0.02
C ASN A 46 -8.54 -3.18 -0.30
N LEU A 47 -9.03 -2.08 -0.88
CA LEU A 47 -10.42 -1.94 -1.31
C LEU A 47 -10.81 -2.98 -2.36
N LYS A 48 -9.93 -3.28 -3.31
CA LYS A 48 -10.15 -4.33 -4.31
C LYS A 48 -10.32 -5.71 -3.66
N LEU A 49 -9.50 -6.03 -2.65
CA LEU A 49 -9.63 -7.30 -1.93
C LEU A 49 -10.85 -7.33 -1.01
N GLN A 50 -11.23 -6.21 -0.41
CA GLN A 50 -12.49 -6.10 0.35
C GLN A 50 -13.72 -6.29 -0.53
N ASP A 51 -13.73 -5.75 -1.75
CA ASP A 51 -14.80 -6.00 -2.74
C ASP A 51 -14.88 -7.50 -3.09
N TYR A 52 -13.74 -8.15 -3.29
CA TYR A 52 -13.69 -9.60 -3.47
C TYR A 52 -14.28 -10.36 -2.28
N ASN A 53 -13.90 -10.00 -1.05
CA ASN A 53 -14.42 -10.60 0.18
C ASN A 53 -15.96 -10.42 0.29
N SER A 54 -16.47 -9.23 -0.07
CA SER A 54 -17.90 -8.92 -0.02
C SER A 54 -18.71 -9.74 -1.04
N ARG A 55 -18.18 -9.91 -2.24
CA ARG A 55 -18.81 -10.77 -3.26
C ARG A 55 -18.81 -12.25 -2.86
N MET A 56 -17.76 -12.71 -2.20
CA MET A 56 -17.69 -14.06 -1.68
C MET A 56 -18.70 -14.26 -0.54
N GLU A 57 -18.86 -13.28 0.36
CA GLU A 57 -19.92 -13.32 1.39
C GLU A 57 -21.31 -13.41 0.77
N GLU A 58 -21.57 -12.60 -0.26
CA GLU A 58 -22.87 -12.65 -0.97
C GLU A 58 -23.12 -14.03 -1.58
N TYR A 59 -22.11 -14.65 -2.18
CA TYR A 59 -22.21 -16.03 -2.67
C TYR A 59 -22.53 -17.02 -1.54
N LEU A 60 -21.81 -16.95 -0.42
CA LEU A 60 -22.06 -17.82 0.74
C LEU A 60 -23.45 -17.64 1.34
N ARG A 61 -23.97 -16.43 1.33
CA ARG A 61 -25.34 -16.12 1.80
C ARG A 61 -26.42 -16.70 0.90
N LEU A 62 -26.17 -16.74 -0.40
CA LEU A 62 -27.10 -17.34 -1.38
C LEU A 62 -27.05 -18.87 -1.38
N PHE A 63 -25.91 -19.45 -1.04
CA PHE A 63 -25.66 -20.89 -1.03
C PHE A 63 -25.12 -21.34 0.35
N PRO A 64 -25.98 -21.40 1.40
CA PRO A 64 -25.49 -21.64 2.76
C PRO A 64 -24.93 -23.06 2.98
N ASP A 65 -25.33 -24.05 2.18
CA ASP A 65 -24.81 -25.42 2.22
C ASP A 65 -23.62 -25.62 1.27
N PHE A 66 -22.64 -24.73 1.35
CA PHE A 66 -21.45 -24.81 0.51
C PHE A 66 -20.49 -25.93 0.96
N SER A 67 -19.96 -26.68 -0.01
CA SER A 67 -18.84 -27.60 0.22
C SER A 67 -17.50 -26.92 -0.06
N GLU A 68 -16.38 -27.54 0.38
CA GLU A 68 -15.04 -27.05 0.06
C GLU A 68 -14.81 -26.99 -1.46
N GLU A 69 -15.34 -27.96 -2.23
CA GLU A 69 -15.25 -27.97 -3.68
C GLU A 69 -16.01 -26.80 -4.32
N ALA A 70 -17.12 -26.37 -3.73
CA ALA A 70 -17.85 -25.19 -4.19
C ALA A 70 -17.07 -23.89 -3.93
N LEU A 71 -16.38 -23.81 -2.79
CA LEU A 71 -15.49 -22.68 -2.48
C LEU A 71 -14.25 -22.65 -3.38
N ASP A 72 -13.61 -23.81 -3.60
CA ASP A 72 -12.49 -23.95 -4.54
C ASP A 72 -12.91 -23.45 -5.94
N ARG A 73 -14.09 -23.91 -6.43
CA ARG A 73 -14.64 -23.47 -7.72
C ARG A 73 -14.95 -21.98 -7.75
N TYR A 74 -15.44 -21.40 -6.66
CA TYR A 74 -15.65 -19.95 -6.57
C TYR A 74 -14.34 -19.20 -6.73
N VAL A 75 -13.29 -19.60 -6.01
CA VAL A 75 -11.96 -18.97 -6.08
C VAL A 75 -11.35 -19.11 -7.48
N GLU A 76 -11.54 -20.26 -8.15
CA GLU A 76 -11.06 -20.50 -9.50
C GLU A 76 -11.79 -19.66 -10.55
N THR A 77 -13.13 -19.49 -10.43
CA THR A 77 -13.94 -18.74 -11.39
C THR A 77 -13.85 -17.23 -11.20
N HIS A 78 -13.66 -16.75 -9.97
CA HIS A 78 -13.48 -15.33 -9.65
C HIS A 78 -11.99 -15.00 -9.48
N TYR A 79 -11.20 -15.33 -10.49
CA TYR A 79 -9.76 -15.36 -10.46
C TYR A 79 -9.13 -13.97 -10.23
N ILE A 80 -8.36 -13.86 -9.16
CA ILE A 80 -7.28 -12.87 -8.99
C ILE A 80 -5.97 -13.66 -8.95
N GLN A 81 -5.00 -13.27 -9.75
CA GLN A 81 -3.74 -14.00 -9.87
C GLN A 81 -3.08 -14.24 -8.50
N ASN A 82 -2.81 -15.51 -8.20
CA ASN A 82 -2.18 -15.98 -6.96
C ASN A 82 -2.94 -15.63 -5.67
N ILE A 83 -4.25 -15.34 -5.75
CA ILE A 83 -5.05 -15.09 -4.54
C ILE A 83 -5.09 -16.34 -3.66
N ARG A 84 -4.99 -16.12 -2.35
CA ARG A 84 -5.32 -17.07 -1.30
C ARG A 84 -6.51 -16.53 -0.52
N VAL A 85 -7.48 -17.36 -0.28
CA VAL A 85 -8.69 -16.99 0.47
C VAL A 85 -8.80 -17.89 1.68
N THR A 86 -9.07 -17.31 2.83
CA THR A 86 -9.27 -18.00 4.09
C THR A 86 -10.58 -17.54 4.73
N LEU A 87 -11.47 -18.47 5.07
CA LEU A 87 -12.66 -18.20 5.87
C LEU A 87 -12.35 -18.49 7.34
N ILE A 88 -12.68 -17.54 8.22
CA ILE A 88 -12.31 -17.57 9.62
C ILE A 88 -13.53 -17.19 10.46
N ARG A 89 -13.84 -17.93 11.51
CA ARG A 89 -14.86 -17.54 12.49
C ARG A 89 -14.41 -16.33 13.30
N ALA A 90 -15.37 -15.62 13.88
CA ALA A 90 -15.07 -14.47 14.75
C ALA A 90 -14.18 -14.84 15.95
N ASN A 91 -14.18 -16.10 16.40
CA ASN A 91 -13.26 -16.61 17.42
C ASN A 91 -11.84 -16.93 16.94
N GLY A 92 -11.57 -16.77 15.62
CA GLY A 92 -10.26 -16.99 15.01
C GLY A 92 -10.01 -18.38 14.43
N ASP A 93 -10.99 -19.29 14.49
CA ASP A 93 -10.88 -20.65 13.93
C ASP A 93 -11.00 -20.61 12.40
N VAL A 94 -10.11 -21.31 11.71
CA VAL A 94 -10.12 -21.42 10.26
C VAL A 94 -11.16 -22.46 9.82
N LEU A 95 -12.07 -22.05 8.94
CA LEU A 95 -13.11 -22.90 8.35
C LEU A 95 -12.71 -23.44 6.98
N TYR A 96 -11.96 -22.63 6.22
CA TYR A 96 -11.54 -22.96 4.86
C TYR A 96 -10.27 -22.18 4.50
N ASP A 97 -9.42 -22.79 3.70
CA ASP A 97 -8.27 -22.13 3.09
C ASP A 97 -8.03 -22.67 1.68
N SER A 98 -8.02 -21.81 0.69
CA SER A 98 -7.90 -22.18 -0.74
C SER A 98 -6.52 -22.79 -1.12
N LYS A 99 -5.53 -22.73 -0.25
CA LYS A 99 -4.17 -23.25 -0.50
C LYS A 99 -3.79 -24.43 0.42
N LEU A 100 -4.54 -24.65 1.49
CA LEU A 100 -4.28 -25.72 2.44
C LEU A 100 -5.44 -26.72 2.42
N LYS A 101 -5.14 -28.00 2.51
CA LYS A 101 -6.16 -29.07 2.56
C LYS A 101 -6.42 -29.59 3.99
N ASP A 102 -5.50 -29.33 4.93
CA ASP A 102 -5.65 -29.68 6.32
C ASP A 102 -5.45 -28.46 7.21
N TYR A 103 -6.51 -28.09 7.97
CA TYR A 103 -6.53 -26.93 8.87
C TYR A 103 -6.36 -27.34 10.34
N SER A 104 -6.27 -28.63 10.65
CA SER A 104 -6.27 -29.16 12.04
C SER A 104 -5.08 -28.67 12.88
N HIS A 105 -4.00 -28.30 12.22
CA HIS A 105 -2.77 -27.81 12.85
C HIS A 105 -2.54 -26.31 12.71
N ILE A 106 -3.52 -25.57 12.17
CA ILE A 106 -3.39 -24.12 12.02
C ILE A 106 -3.67 -23.45 13.37
N ASN A 107 -2.74 -22.59 13.80
CA ASN A 107 -2.92 -21.76 14.98
C ASN A 107 -4.13 -20.83 14.80
N ASN A 108 -4.83 -20.56 15.92
CA ASN A 108 -5.93 -19.59 15.90
C ASN A 108 -5.47 -18.22 15.40
N HIS A 109 -6.26 -17.62 14.51
CA HIS A 109 -5.92 -16.38 13.80
C HIS A 109 -6.43 -15.10 14.49
N SER A 110 -7.09 -15.20 15.65
CA SER A 110 -7.70 -14.04 16.33
C SER A 110 -6.72 -12.91 16.65
N THR A 111 -5.45 -13.23 16.87
CA THR A 111 -4.39 -12.29 17.22
C THR A 111 -3.69 -11.67 15.99
N ARG A 112 -4.02 -12.11 14.78
CA ARG A 112 -3.43 -11.54 13.57
C ARG A 112 -3.87 -10.08 13.40
N PRO A 113 -2.95 -9.14 13.04
CA PRO A 113 -3.27 -7.71 12.99
C PRO A 113 -4.46 -7.36 12.10
N GLU A 114 -4.53 -7.96 10.91
CA GLU A 114 -5.65 -7.76 9.97
C GLU A 114 -6.97 -8.29 10.52
N ILE A 115 -6.94 -9.41 11.25
CA ILE A 115 -8.13 -10.02 11.84
C ILE A 115 -8.62 -9.19 13.03
N ALA A 116 -7.72 -8.82 13.94
CA ALA A 116 -8.04 -7.96 15.09
C ALA A 116 -8.61 -6.60 14.63
N SER A 117 -8.03 -6.02 13.58
CA SER A 117 -8.54 -4.79 12.97
C SER A 117 -9.91 -4.99 12.33
N ALA A 118 -10.13 -6.08 11.59
CA ALA A 118 -11.41 -6.40 10.98
C ALA A 118 -12.53 -6.57 12.02
N LEU A 119 -12.26 -7.28 13.11
CA LEU A 119 -13.22 -7.45 14.21
C LEU A 119 -13.60 -6.12 14.87
N LYS A 120 -12.64 -5.18 14.96
CA LYS A 120 -12.87 -3.89 15.63
C LYS A 120 -13.48 -2.83 14.71
N HIS A 121 -13.09 -2.79 13.45
CA HIS A 121 -13.40 -1.72 12.51
C HIS A 121 -14.19 -2.19 11.28
N GLY A 122 -14.52 -3.49 11.18
CA GLY A 122 -15.19 -4.09 10.03
C GLY A 122 -14.23 -4.57 8.94
N ALA A 123 -13.05 -3.96 8.82
CA ALA A 123 -12.01 -4.38 7.89
C ALA A 123 -10.61 -4.11 8.45
N GLY A 124 -9.62 -4.83 7.95
CA GLY A 124 -8.22 -4.66 8.31
C GLY A 124 -7.30 -5.19 7.23
N SER A 125 -6.11 -4.61 7.11
CA SER A 125 -5.07 -5.08 6.19
C SER A 125 -3.69 -5.02 6.83
N THR A 126 -2.81 -5.88 6.37
CA THR A 126 -1.40 -5.89 6.80
C THR A 126 -0.50 -6.48 5.73
N VAL A 127 0.77 -6.07 5.75
CA VAL A 127 1.85 -6.76 5.04
C VAL A 127 2.60 -7.59 6.07
N ASP A 128 2.40 -8.90 6.05
CA ASP A 128 3.10 -9.84 6.94
C ASP A 128 4.35 -10.36 6.23
N ARG A 129 5.52 -10.12 6.82
CA ARG A 129 6.83 -10.55 6.29
C ARG A 129 7.26 -11.93 6.78
N ASN A 130 6.48 -12.58 7.65
CA ASN A 130 6.80 -13.90 8.21
C ASN A 130 5.53 -14.74 8.36
N SER A 131 4.93 -15.17 7.25
CA SER A 131 3.80 -16.12 7.33
C SER A 131 4.29 -17.46 7.85
N GLU A 132 3.85 -17.89 9.03
CA GLU A 132 4.17 -19.19 9.62
C GLU A 132 3.57 -20.37 8.85
N THR A 133 2.50 -20.12 8.08
CA THR A 133 1.74 -21.16 7.39
C THR A 133 2.14 -21.36 5.93
N VAL A 134 2.69 -20.33 5.29
CA VAL A 134 3.21 -20.39 3.91
C VAL A 134 4.48 -19.57 3.86
N HIS A 135 5.58 -20.19 3.43
CA HIS A 135 6.85 -19.48 3.29
C HIS A 135 6.72 -18.32 2.30
N GLY A 136 6.89 -17.09 2.77
CA GLY A 136 6.87 -15.86 1.97
C GLY A 136 6.10 -14.71 2.62
N ASP A 137 6.31 -13.53 2.08
CA ASP A 137 5.61 -12.33 2.48
C ASP A 137 4.26 -12.25 1.76
N PHE A 138 3.21 -11.84 2.47
CA PHE A 138 1.87 -11.66 1.90
C PHE A 138 1.29 -10.31 2.27
N PHE A 139 0.50 -9.74 1.35
CA PHE A 139 -0.43 -8.66 1.65
C PHE A 139 -1.78 -9.29 2.00
N TYR A 140 -2.25 -9.05 3.22
CA TYR A 140 -3.53 -9.55 3.73
C TYR A 140 -4.57 -8.45 3.78
N SER A 141 -5.80 -8.79 3.40
CA SER A 141 -6.99 -7.95 3.60
C SER A 141 -8.12 -8.80 4.18
N ALA A 142 -8.60 -8.43 5.35
CA ALA A 142 -9.67 -9.12 6.06
C ALA A 142 -10.91 -8.23 6.16
N THR A 143 -12.09 -8.82 5.97
CA THR A 143 -13.39 -8.17 6.12
C THR A 143 -14.25 -8.99 7.07
N TYR A 144 -14.81 -8.36 8.09
CA TYR A 144 -15.68 -9.00 9.06
C TYR A 144 -17.16 -8.79 8.70
N PHE A 145 -17.92 -9.87 8.71
CA PHE A 145 -19.37 -9.92 8.45
C PHE A 145 -20.10 -10.29 9.73
N PRO A 146 -20.61 -9.30 10.49
CA PRO A 146 -21.19 -9.54 11.83
C PRO A 146 -22.40 -10.46 11.85
N LYS A 147 -23.24 -10.42 10.82
CA LYS A 147 -24.45 -11.25 10.73
C LYS A 147 -24.14 -12.74 10.69
N GLN A 148 -23.07 -13.11 10.00
CA GLN A 148 -22.61 -14.51 9.85
C GLN A 148 -21.54 -14.88 10.87
N GLN A 149 -21.06 -13.93 11.68
CA GLN A 149 -19.90 -14.11 12.57
C GLN A 149 -18.68 -14.66 11.82
N LEU A 150 -18.49 -14.17 10.58
CA LEU A 150 -17.51 -14.67 9.63
C LEU A 150 -16.54 -13.56 9.24
N ILE A 151 -15.26 -13.93 9.12
CA ILE A 151 -14.23 -13.11 8.52
C ILE A 151 -13.78 -13.78 7.24
N ILE A 152 -13.75 -13.04 6.14
CA ILE A 152 -13.14 -13.47 4.89
C ILE A 152 -11.83 -12.71 4.74
N ARG A 153 -10.73 -13.44 4.63
CA ARG A 153 -9.39 -12.91 4.45
C ARG A 153 -8.87 -13.30 3.08
N SER A 154 -8.61 -12.31 2.23
CA SER A 154 -7.88 -12.47 0.98
C SER A 154 -6.43 -12.10 1.17
N ALA A 155 -5.53 -12.86 0.51
CA ALA A 155 -4.11 -12.60 0.56
C ALA A 155 -3.49 -12.71 -0.83
N LEU A 156 -2.53 -11.82 -1.11
CA LEU A 156 -1.69 -11.86 -2.31
C LEU A 156 -0.23 -11.99 -1.90
N PRO A 157 0.57 -12.84 -2.59
CA PRO A 157 2.00 -12.90 -2.36
C PRO A 157 2.63 -11.52 -2.55
N TYR A 158 3.39 -11.05 -1.57
CA TYR A 158 4.10 -9.77 -1.64
C TYR A 158 5.41 -9.94 -2.40
N THR A 159 5.27 -10.22 -3.70
CA THR A 159 6.39 -10.40 -4.62
C THR A 159 7.08 -9.06 -4.91
N SER A 160 8.30 -9.13 -5.47
CA SER A 160 9.01 -7.94 -5.96
C SER A 160 8.19 -7.11 -6.95
N ASP A 161 7.36 -7.76 -7.77
CA ASP A 161 6.49 -7.09 -8.74
C ASP A 161 5.34 -6.36 -8.05
N LEU A 162 4.68 -6.99 -7.07
CA LEU A 162 3.66 -6.33 -6.26
C LEU A 162 4.27 -5.17 -5.46
N ALA A 163 5.40 -5.41 -4.78
CA ALA A 163 6.11 -4.37 -4.03
C ALA A 163 6.45 -3.17 -4.92
N ARG A 164 6.94 -3.42 -6.14
CA ARG A 164 7.25 -2.37 -7.13
C ARG A 164 6.00 -1.64 -7.60
N SER A 165 4.89 -2.35 -7.85
CA SER A 165 3.63 -1.73 -8.29
C SER A 165 3.02 -0.82 -7.22
N LEU A 166 3.29 -1.08 -5.94
CA LEU A 166 2.84 -0.27 -4.81
C LEU A 166 3.77 0.91 -4.48
N GLN A 167 4.95 1.00 -5.12
CA GLN A 167 5.81 2.17 -4.99
C GLN A 167 5.25 3.35 -5.77
N ALA A 168 5.57 4.55 -5.29
CA ALA A 168 5.22 5.77 -5.99
C ALA A 168 5.93 5.88 -7.34
N ASP A 169 5.26 6.43 -8.34
CA ASP A 169 5.86 6.71 -9.65
C ASP A 169 6.91 7.80 -9.54
N GLN A 170 7.98 7.68 -10.31
CA GLN A 170 9.08 8.65 -10.26
C GLN A 170 8.89 9.84 -11.22
N HIS A 171 7.81 9.87 -12.00
CA HIS A 171 7.60 10.92 -13.03
C HIS A 171 7.59 12.33 -12.46
N TYR A 172 6.99 12.54 -11.27
CA TYR A 172 6.95 13.86 -10.64
C TYR A 172 8.32 14.33 -10.13
N ILE A 173 9.29 13.42 -9.89
CA ILE A 173 10.68 13.79 -9.55
C ILE A 173 11.31 14.49 -10.75
N TRP A 174 11.17 13.94 -11.94
CA TRP A 174 11.66 14.55 -13.17
C TRP A 174 10.97 15.88 -13.47
N PHE A 175 9.65 15.98 -13.22
CA PHE A 175 8.93 17.22 -13.32
C PHE A 175 9.44 18.28 -12.34
N ALA A 176 9.68 17.91 -11.08
CA ALA A 176 10.24 18.83 -10.07
C ALA A 176 11.64 19.30 -10.45
N ILE A 177 12.51 18.41 -10.93
CA ILE A 177 13.85 18.79 -11.43
C ILE A 177 13.74 19.79 -12.59
N GLY A 178 12.89 19.54 -13.57
CA GLY A 178 12.65 20.44 -14.69
C GLY A 178 12.14 21.82 -14.25
N ALA A 179 11.19 21.85 -13.29
CA ALA A 179 10.66 23.10 -12.73
C ALA A 179 11.74 23.90 -11.99
N ILE A 180 12.59 23.22 -11.20
CA ILE A 180 13.71 23.89 -10.49
C ILE A 180 14.73 24.45 -11.49
N LEU A 181 15.07 23.72 -12.54
CA LEU A 181 15.98 24.21 -13.58
C LEU A 181 15.41 25.43 -14.30
N LEU A 182 14.13 25.39 -14.69
CA LEU A 182 13.46 26.52 -15.32
C LEU A 182 13.45 27.76 -14.41
N LEU A 183 13.09 27.58 -13.15
CA LEU A 183 13.08 28.65 -12.15
C LEU A 183 14.47 29.25 -11.97
N THR A 184 15.50 28.40 -11.90
CA THR A 184 16.89 28.82 -11.78
C THR A 184 17.32 29.72 -12.95
N ILE A 185 16.95 29.35 -14.18
CA ILE A 185 17.25 30.14 -15.39
C ILE A 185 16.52 31.50 -15.35
N ILE A 186 15.24 31.49 -14.97
CA ILE A 186 14.43 32.72 -14.90
C ILE A 186 15.02 33.67 -13.84
N LEU A 187 15.29 33.19 -12.64
CA LEU A 187 15.88 33.98 -11.55
C LEU A 187 17.25 34.51 -11.92
N TYR A 188 18.10 33.71 -12.54
CA TYR A 188 19.42 34.17 -12.98
C TYR A 188 19.32 35.31 -13.99
N ARG A 189 18.46 35.18 -15.01
CA ARG A 189 18.23 36.23 -16.00
C ARG A 189 17.64 37.50 -15.40
N PHE A 190 16.70 37.35 -14.47
CA PHE A 190 16.09 38.51 -13.80
C PHE A 190 17.11 39.26 -12.96
N ILE A 191 17.91 38.56 -12.14
CA ILE A 191 18.93 39.19 -11.29
C ILE A 191 20.06 39.80 -12.10
N SER A 192 20.48 39.14 -13.20
CA SER A 192 21.53 39.66 -14.09
C SER A 192 21.10 40.95 -14.84
N ARG A 193 19.79 41.21 -14.99
CA ARG A 193 19.29 42.46 -15.57
C ARG A 193 19.17 43.58 -14.54
N LEU A 194 19.11 43.26 -13.25
CA LEU A 194 19.01 44.24 -12.16
C LEU A 194 20.37 44.64 -11.60
N SER A 195 21.44 43.90 -11.92
CA SER A 195 22.82 44.16 -11.52
C SER A 195 23.63 44.83 -12.63
#